data_425d246c70280d5cc109b82d1aa27c44
#
_entry.id   425d246c70280d5cc109b82d1aa27c44
#
_cell.length_a   1.000
_cell.length_b   1.000
_cell.length_c   1.000
_cell.angle_alpha   90.00
_cell.angle_beta   90.00
_cell.angle_gamma   90.00
#
_symmetry.space_group_name_H-M   'P 1'
#
loop_
_entity.id
_entity.type
_entity.pdbx_description
1 polymer ?
#
loop_
_entity_poly.entity_id
_entity_poly.type
_entity_poly.pdbx_seq_one_letter_code
_entity_poly.pdbx_strand_id
1 'polypeptide(L)'
;QAIGAALAYPDRQVVALCGDGGLSMTLGDLETVVQYKLPIKIIVFNNRSLGMVKLEMEVDGLPDWQTNMLNPDFAQVAEAMGMTGFNVSNPEEVLTTLLNAFELDGPVLVNIMTDPNALAMPPKIELGQMVGFAQSMYKLLINGRSQEVIDTINSNYKHIREVF
;
A
#
# COMPACT_ATOMS: atom_id res chain seq x y z
N GLN A 1 -6.68 6.49 -14.06
CA GLN A 1 -5.89 7.72 -14.37
C GLN A 1 -4.61 7.36 -15.14
N ALA A 2 -3.78 6.39 -14.71
CA ALA A 2 -2.54 6.02 -15.38
C ALA A 2 -2.75 5.58 -16.84
N ILE A 3 -3.81 4.80 -17.11
CA ILE A 3 -4.22 4.41 -18.49
C ILE A 3 -4.44 5.66 -19.35
N GLY A 4 -5.24 6.61 -18.87
CA GLY A 4 -5.49 7.86 -19.58
C GLY A 4 -4.22 8.69 -19.80
N ALA A 5 -3.31 8.73 -18.83
CA ALA A 5 -2.03 9.41 -18.98
C ALA A 5 -1.13 8.75 -20.03
N ALA A 6 -1.05 7.41 -20.05
CA ALA A 6 -0.25 6.67 -21.02
C ALA A 6 -0.78 6.82 -22.47
N LEU A 7 -2.11 6.91 -22.63
CA LEU A 7 -2.71 7.16 -23.93
C LEU A 7 -2.52 8.61 -24.41
N ALA A 8 -2.60 9.58 -23.50
CA ALA A 8 -2.45 10.98 -23.82
C ALA A 8 -0.98 11.40 -24.09
N TYR A 9 -0.03 10.68 -23.47
CA TYR A 9 1.41 10.98 -23.54
C TYR A 9 2.21 9.69 -23.82
N PRO A 10 2.13 9.13 -25.03
CA PRO A 10 2.73 7.83 -25.36
C PRO A 10 4.26 7.78 -25.23
N ASP A 11 4.92 8.93 -25.36
CA ASP A 11 6.39 9.04 -25.27
C ASP A 11 6.90 9.29 -23.83
N ARG A 12 5.98 9.28 -22.84
CA ARG A 12 6.34 9.53 -21.43
C ARG A 12 6.18 8.26 -20.61
N GLN A 13 7.16 8.00 -19.75
CA GLN A 13 7.02 6.94 -18.75
C GLN A 13 5.89 7.31 -17.78
N VAL A 14 4.97 6.39 -17.56
CA VAL A 14 3.86 6.50 -16.62
C VAL A 14 4.07 5.52 -15.47
N VAL A 15 4.05 6.03 -14.25
CA VAL A 15 4.15 5.23 -13.03
C VAL A 15 2.86 5.39 -12.23
N ALA A 16 2.23 4.27 -11.86
CA ALA A 16 1.08 4.22 -10.97
C ALA A 16 1.52 3.72 -9.60
N LEU A 17 1.33 4.54 -8.56
CA LEU A 17 1.53 4.13 -7.17
C LEU A 17 0.17 3.81 -6.55
N CYS A 18 -0.01 2.62 -6.02
CA CYS A 18 -1.28 2.21 -5.42
C CYS A 18 -1.06 1.30 -4.20
N GLY A 19 -2.02 1.31 -3.28
CA GLY A 19 -2.12 0.31 -2.23
C GLY A 19 -2.78 -0.97 -2.76
N ASP A 20 -2.57 -2.06 -2.06
CA ASP A 20 -3.16 -3.37 -2.36
C ASP A 20 -4.70 -3.35 -2.39
N GLY A 21 -5.33 -2.66 -1.44
CA GLY A 21 -6.79 -2.48 -1.43
C GLY A 21 -7.30 -1.72 -2.65
N GLY A 22 -6.62 -0.64 -3.04
CA GLY A 22 -6.96 0.16 -4.23
C GLY A 22 -6.79 -0.64 -5.52
N LEU A 23 -5.69 -1.40 -5.65
CA LEU A 23 -5.46 -2.28 -6.79
C LEU A 23 -6.54 -3.36 -6.88
N SER A 24 -6.88 -4.00 -5.76
CA SER A 24 -7.90 -5.07 -5.73
C SER A 24 -9.26 -4.61 -6.25
N MET A 25 -9.64 -3.36 -5.97
CA MET A 25 -10.89 -2.78 -6.46
C MET A 25 -10.90 -2.51 -7.97
N THR A 26 -9.73 -2.35 -8.58
CA THR A 26 -9.58 -2.01 -10.02
C THR A 26 -8.73 -3.04 -10.77
N LEU A 27 -8.63 -4.26 -10.25
CA LEU A 27 -7.75 -5.30 -10.81
C LEU A 27 -8.08 -5.61 -12.28
N GLY A 28 -9.36 -5.51 -12.67
CA GLY A 28 -9.80 -5.69 -14.06
C GLY A 28 -9.23 -4.65 -15.04
N ASP A 29 -8.82 -3.47 -14.56
CA ASP A 29 -8.23 -2.44 -15.41
C ASP A 29 -6.86 -2.88 -15.99
N LEU A 30 -6.19 -3.86 -15.38
CA LEU A 30 -4.93 -4.43 -15.89
C LEU A 30 -5.14 -5.07 -17.27
N GLU A 31 -6.30 -5.64 -17.55
CA GLU A 31 -6.64 -6.17 -18.87
C GLU A 31 -6.54 -5.10 -19.95
N THR A 32 -7.01 -3.89 -19.67
CA THR A 32 -6.89 -2.75 -20.58
C THR A 32 -5.42 -2.37 -20.80
N VAL A 33 -4.61 -2.38 -19.74
CA VAL A 33 -3.16 -2.08 -19.83
C VAL A 33 -2.46 -3.08 -20.76
N VAL A 34 -2.78 -4.37 -20.65
CA VAL A 34 -2.21 -5.43 -21.47
C VAL A 34 -2.74 -5.34 -22.91
N GLN A 35 -4.04 -5.21 -23.09
CA GLN A 35 -4.68 -5.17 -24.40
C GLN A 35 -4.12 -4.04 -25.29
N TYR A 36 -3.87 -2.88 -24.70
CA TYR A 36 -3.30 -1.73 -25.43
C TYR A 36 -1.77 -1.64 -25.32
N LYS A 37 -1.10 -2.63 -24.70
CA LYS A 37 0.36 -2.69 -24.51
C LYS A 37 0.93 -1.40 -23.93
N LEU A 38 0.24 -0.83 -22.94
CA LEU A 38 0.63 0.44 -22.32
C LEU A 38 1.84 0.22 -21.42
N PRO A 39 2.95 0.97 -21.59
CA PRO A 39 4.19 0.76 -20.82
C PRO A 39 4.11 1.36 -19.41
N ILE A 40 3.04 1.05 -18.69
CA ILE A 40 2.80 1.56 -17.34
C ILE A 40 3.56 0.70 -16.34
N LYS A 41 4.26 1.36 -15.40
CA LYS A 41 4.87 0.71 -14.23
C LYS A 41 3.95 0.87 -13.04
N ILE A 42 3.42 -0.23 -12.54
CA ILE A 42 2.48 -0.27 -11.41
C ILE A 42 3.24 -0.73 -10.18
N ILE A 43 3.38 0.16 -9.20
CA ILE A 43 4.05 -0.13 -7.94
C ILE A 43 2.99 -0.26 -6.86
N VAL A 44 2.89 -1.45 -6.27
CA VAL A 44 1.90 -1.81 -5.26
C VAL A 44 2.55 -1.82 -3.88
N PHE A 45 2.07 -0.97 -2.98
CA PHE A 45 2.41 -1.03 -1.57
C PHE A 45 1.43 -1.99 -0.89
N ASN A 46 1.89 -3.20 -0.61
CA ASN A 46 1.08 -4.29 -0.11
C ASN A 46 1.31 -4.49 1.38
N ASN A 47 0.45 -3.89 2.20
CA ASN A 47 0.47 -4.06 3.65
C ASN A 47 -0.56 -5.10 4.14
N ARG A 48 -1.28 -5.75 3.24
CA ARG A 48 -2.36 -6.70 3.54
C ARG A 48 -3.46 -6.12 4.44
N SER A 49 -3.71 -4.81 4.31
CA SER A 49 -4.69 -4.13 5.12
C SER A 49 -5.33 -2.96 4.36
N LEU A 50 -6.58 -2.67 4.64
CA LEU A 50 -7.22 -1.40 4.30
C LEU A 50 -6.70 -0.32 5.27
N GLY A 51 -5.39 0.00 5.17
CA GLY A 51 -4.66 0.77 6.17
C GLY A 51 -5.26 2.15 6.46
N MET A 52 -5.77 2.85 5.43
CA MET A 52 -6.44 4.14 5.64
C MET A 52 -7.75 4.01 6.40
N VAL A 53 -8.55 2.96 6.12
CA VAL A 53 -9.79 2.67 6.84
C VAL A 53 -9.49 2.31 8.29
N LYS A 54 -8.45 1.47 8.51
CA LYS A 54 -7.96 1.14 9.86
C LYS A 54 -7.61 2.42 10.64
N LEU A 55 -6.81 3.30 10.03
CA LEU A 55 -6.39 4.56 10.66
C LEU A 55 -7.59 5.45 11.00
N GLU A 56 -8.55 5.59 10.09
CA GLU A 56 -9.77 6.38 10.33
C GLU A 56 -10.58 5.83 11.51
N MET A 57 -10.75 4.50 11.60
CA MET A 57 -11.40 3.88 12.76
C MET A 57 -10.63 4.19 14.06
N GLU A 58 -9.30 4.04 14.04
CA GLU A 58 -8.46 4.25 15.23
C GLU A 58 -8.47 5.70 15.72
N VAL A 59 -8.45 6.69 14.83
CA VAL A 59 -8.50 8.11 15.22
C VAL A 59 -9.89 8.55 15.70
N ASP A 60 -10.93 7.80 15.32
CA ASP A 60 -12.29 7.97 15.87
C ASP A 60 -12.50 7.20 17.19
N GLY A 61 -11.45 6.58 17.72
CA GLY A 61 -11.49 5.86 19.01
C GLY A 61 -12.09 4.47 18.90
N LEU A 62 -12.19 3.91 17.71
CA LEU A 62 -12.69 2.56 17.45
C LEU A 62 -11.51 1.62 17.17
N PRO A 63 -11.46 0.42 17.80
CA PRO A 63 -10.55 -0.62 17.34
C PRO A 63 -10.87 -1.00 15.90
N ASP A 64 -9.83 -1.30 15.11
CA ASP A 64 -10.02 -1.76 13.75
C ASP A 64 -10.82 -3.07 13.69
N TRP A 65 -11.67 -3.19 12.67
CA TRP A 65 -12.49 -4.35 12.44
C TRP A 65 -12.62 -4.64 10.95
N GLN A 66 -12.34 -5.90 10.53
CA GLN A 66 -12.44 -6.36 9.14
C GLN A 66 -11.57 -5.55 8.14
N THR A 67 -10.46 -4.99 8.59
CA THR A 67 -9.54 -4.23 7.75
C THR A 67 -8.42 -5.08 7.14
N ASN A 68 -8.20 -6.29 7.67
CA ASN A 68 -7.19 -7.20 7.15
C ASN A 68 -7.61 -7.78 5.80
N MET A 69 -6.66 -7.88 4.87
CA MET A 69 -6.86 -8.39 3.53
C MET A 69 -6.09 -9.71 3.32
N LEU A 70 -6.77 -10.68 2.73
CA LEU A 70 -6.14 -11.88 2.20
C LEU A 70 -5.86 -11.67 0.70
N ASN A 71 -4.71 -11.09 0.41
CA ASN A 71 -4.31 -10.74 -0.94
C ASN A 71 -3.83 -11.95 -1.74
N PRO A 72 -4.10 -12.00 -3.05
CA PRO A 72 -3.40 -12.90 -3.96
C PRO A 72 -1.92 -12.48 -4.10
N ASP A 73 -1.12 -13.32 -4.73
CA ASP A 73 0.17 -12.90 -5.26
C ASP A 73 -0.04 -11.99 -6.48
N PHE A 74 0.05 -10.68 -6.29
CA PHE A 74 -0.22 -9.70 -7.35
C PHE A 74 0.78 -9.79 -8.52
N ALA A 75 2.02 -10.23 -8.28
CA ALA A 75 2.98 -10.43 -9.36
C ALA A 75 2.55 -11.61 -10.24
N GLN A 76 2.15 -12.73 -9.65
CA GLN A 76 1.63 -13.88 -10.40
C GLN A 76 0.31 -13.54 -11.13
N VAL A 77 -0.56 -12.73 -10.51
CA VAL A 77 -1.77 -12.25 -11.20
C VAL A 77 -1.40 -11.42 -12.43
N ALA A 78 -0.45 -10.50 -12.31
CA ALA A 78 0.02 -9.68 -13.42
C ALA A 78 0.63 -10.54 -14.53
N GLU A 79 1.44 -11.54 -14.19
CA GLU A 79 2.01 -12.50 -15.15
C GLU A 79 0.93 -13.30 -15.88
N ALA A 80 -0.08 -13.79 -15.14
CA ALA A 80 -1.20 -14.51 -15.74
C ALA A 80 -2.02 -13.65 -16.72
N MET A 81 -2.01 -12.33 -16.53
CA MET A 81 -2.64 -11.36 -17.43
C MET A 81 -1.72 -10.91 -18.58
N GLY A 82 -0.46 -11.32 -18.61
CA GLY A 82 0.49 -10.98 -19.69
C GLY A 82 1.39 -9.77 -19.42
N MET A 83 1.52 -9.36 -18.18
CA MET A 83 2.47 -8.35 -17.72
C MET A 83 3.77 -9.00 -17.20
N THR A 84 4.80 -8.20 -16.94
CA THR A 84 5.92 -8.64 -16.10
C THR A 84 5.62 -8.37 -14.64
N GLY A 85 5.75 -9.38 -13.77
CA GLY A 85 5.47 -9.30 -12.34
C GLY A 85 6.75 -9.44 -11.49
N PHE A 86 6.86 -8.65 -10.43
CA PHE A 86 7.91 -8.77 -9.42
C PHE A 86 7.31 -8.74 -8.01
N ASN A 87 7.78 -9.63 -7.13
CA ASN A 87 7.51 -9.59 -5.69
C ASN A 87 8.77 -9.16 -4.95
N VAL A 88 8.63 -8.21 -4.05
CA VAL A 88 9.71 -7.70 -3.20
C VAL A 88 9.27 -7.73 -1.74
N SER A 89 9.95 -8.53 -0.91
CA SER A 89 9.74 -8.60 0.54
C SER A 89 10.97 -8.18 1.34
N ASN A 90 12.14 -8.13 0.69
CA ASN A 90 13.36 -7.64 1.32
C ASN A 90 13.59 -6.17 0.92
N PRO A 91 13.68 -5.22 1.88
CA PRO A 91 13.93 -3.81 1.60
C PRO A 91 15.19 -3.53 0.77
N GLU A 92 16.22 -4.37 0.90
CA GLU A 92 17.48 -4.22 0.16
C GLU A 92 17.32 -4.47 -1.35
N GLU A 93 16.28 -5.22 -1.75
CA GLU A 93 16.00 -5.56 -3.15
C GLU A 93 15.14 -4.52 -3.86
N VAL A 94 14.51 -3.60 -3.12
CA VAL A 94 13.55 -2.62 -3.67
C VAL A 94 14.18 -1.80 -4.77
N LEU A 95 15.35 -1.19 -4.51
CA LEU A 95 15.99 -0.30 -5.48
C LEU A 95 16.36 -1.05 -6.77
N THR A 96 16.99 -2.21 -6.64
CA THR A 96 17.44 -3.01 -7.80
C THR A 96 16.23 -3.48 -8.62
N THR A 97 15.17 -3.94 -7.96
CA THR A 97 13.94 -4.38 -8.64
C THR A 97 13.24 -3.23 -9.36
N LEU A 98 13.17 -2.04 -8.75
CA LEU A 98 12.59 -0.87 -9.39
C LEU A 98 13.40 -0.42 -10.61
N LEU A 99 14.73 -0.39 -10.53
CA LEU A 99 15.59 -0.06 -11.67
C LEU A 99 15.35 -1.04 -12.83
N ASN A 100 15.35 -2.34 -12.55
CA ASN A 100 15.05 -3.37 -13.56
C ASN A 100 13.65 -3.18 -14.17
N ALA A 101 12.64 -2.91 -13.35
CA ALA A 101 11.27 -2.70 -13.80
C ALA A 101 11.14 -1.47 -14.72
N PHE A 102 11.92 -0.41 -14.46
CA PHE A 102 11.90 0.81 -15.27
C PHE A 102 12.62 0.65 -16.62
N GLU A 103 13.58 -0.27 -16.73
CA GLU A 103 14.29 -0.56 -17.97
C GLU A 103 13.51 -1.48 -18.93
N LEU A 104 12.56 -2.24 -18.40
CA LEU A 104 11.76 -3.16 -19.22
C LEU A 104 10.77 -2.41 -20.12
N ASP A 105 10.64 -2.87 -21.35
CA ASP A 105 9.57 -2.45 -22.23
C ASP A 105 8.22 -3.09 -21.80
N GLY A 106 7.11 -2.36 -22.04
CA GLY A 106 5.76 -2.85 -21.74
C GLY A 106 5.31 -2.67 -20.28
N PRO A 107 4.16 -3.27 -19.93
CA PRO A 107 3.57 -3.14 -18.61
C PRO A 107 4.28 -4.00 -17.57
N VAL A 108 4.55 -3.41 -16.42
CA VAL A 108 5.19 -4.09 -15.29
C VAL A 108 4.43 -3.81 -14.00
N LEU A 109 4.30 -4.84 -13.16
CA LEU A 109 3.77 -4.71 -11.81
C LEU A 109 4.85 -5.11 -10.79
N VAL A 110 5.15 -4.24 -9.85
CA VAL A 110 6.05 -4.52 -8.72
C VAL A 110 5.24 -4.52 -7.43
N ASN A 111 5.07 -5.68 -6.82
CA ASN A 111 4.39 -5.85 -5.54
C ASN A 111 5.42 -5.78 -4.41
N ILE A 112 5.38 -4.71 -3.63
CA ILE A 112 6.30 -4.46 -2.51
C ILE A 112 5.56 -4.71 -1.20
N MET A 113 6.04 -5.68 -0.43
CA MET A 113 5.51 -5.94 0.91
C MET A 113 5.91 -4.82 1.86
N THR A 114 4.92 -4.24 2.53
CA THR A 114 5.11 -3.14 3.50
C THR A 114 4.56 -3.50 4.88
N ASP A 115 4.96 -2.76 5.90
CA ASP A 115 4.52 -2.99 7.28
C ASP A 115 3.04 -2.60 7.45
N PRO A 116 2.16 -3.51 7.89
CA PRO A 116 0.75 -3.23 8.12
C PRO A 116 0.49 -2.25 9.29
N ASN A 117 1.48 -2.04 10.15
CA ASN A 117 1.37 -1.16 11.33
C ASN A 117 2.01 0.22 11.10
N ALA A 118 2.65 0.45 9.94
CA ALA A 118 3.15 1.77 9.59
C ALA A 118 1.98 2.73 9.31
N LEU A 119 1.85 3.76 10.14
CA LEU A 119 0.78 4.75 10.03
C LEU A 119 1.13 5.80 8.98
N ALA A 120 0.21 6.04 8.05
CA ALA A 120 0.28 7.18 7.13
C ALA A 120 -0.18 8.45 7.86
N MET A 121 0.69 9.01 8.70
CA MET A 121 0.35 10.19 9.50
C MET A 121 0.03 11.39 8.61
N PRO A 122 -1.11 12.08 8.83
CA PRO A 122 -1.38 13.34 8.15
C PRO A 122 -0.37 14.41 8.61
N PRO A 123 -0.05 15.41 7.75
CA PRO A 123 0.92 16.46 8.09
C PRO A 123 0.48 17.37 9.24
N LYS A 124 -0.80 17.34 9.61
CA LYS A 124 -1.35 17.99 10.81
C LYS A 124 -2.24 16.99 11.51
N ILE A 125 -1.94 16.75 12.78
CA ILE A 125 -2.75 15.90 13.66
C ILE A 125 -3.58 16.80 14.55
N GLU A 126 -4.90 16.64 14.53
CA GLU A 126 -5.81 17.36 15.42
C GLU A 126 -5.85 16.70 16.81
N LEU A 127 -6.06 17.50 17.85
CA LEU A 127 -6.13 17.00 19.23
C LEU A 127 -7.21 15.91 19.40
N GLY A 128 -8.34 16.05 18.71
CA GLY A 128 -9.41 15.05 18.71
C GLY A 128 -8.95 13.69 18.18
N GLN A 129 -8.15 13.68 17.10
CA GLN A 129 -7.58 12.46 16.53
C GLN A 129 -6.59 11.78 17.48
N MET A 130 -5.77 12.56 18.19
CA MET A 130 -4.86 12.01 19.21
C MET A 130 -5.64 11.34 20.36
N VAL A 131 -6.71 11.98 20.84
CA VAL A 131 -7.56 11.42 21.90
C VAL A 131 -8.27 10.15 21.41
N GLY A 132 -8.83 10.17 20.21
CA GLY A 132 -9.46 9.00 19.61
C GLY A 132 -8.49 7.84 19.44
N PHE A 133 -7.30 8.11 18.91
CA PHE A 133 -6.26 7.08 18.77
C PHE A 133 -5.86 6.46 20.12
N ALA A 134 -5.65 7.29 21.16
CA ALA A 134 -5.34 6.80 22.50
C ALA A 134 -6.50 5.94 23.07
N GLN A 135 -7.74 6.31 22.82
CA GLN A 135 -8.92 5.52 23.23
C GLN A 135 -8.98 4.18 22.49
N SER A 136 -8.68 4.14 21.19
CA SER A 136 -8.60 2.91 20.42
C SER A 136 -7.52 1.99 20.96
N MET A 137 -6.30 2.50 21.20
CA MET A 137 -5.21 1.72 21.79
C MET A 137 -5.58 1.14 23.16
N TYR A 138 -6.23 1.93 24.01
CA TYR A 138 -6.74 1.44 25.29
C TYR A 138 -7.76 0.33 25.12
N LYS A 139 -8.71 0.46 24.18
CA LYS A 139 -9.70 -0.58 23.89
C LYS A 139 -9.05 -1.88 23.37
N LEU A 140 -8.02 -1.76 22.52
CA LEU A 140 -7.25 -2.92 22.07
C LEU A 140 -6.59 -3.66 23.26
N LEU A 141 -6.00 -2.91 24.20
CA LEU A 141 -5.37 -3.50 25.39
C LEU A 141 -6.38 -4.30 26.25
N ILE A 142 -7.53 -3.71 26.56
CA ILE A 142 -8.56 -4.39 27.40
C ILE A 142 -9.22 -5.58 26.70
N ASN A 143 -9.20 -5.59 25.36
CA ASN A 143 -9.72 -6.70 24.53
C ASN A 143 -8.66 -7.80 24.27
N GLY A 144 -7.50 -7.76 24.93
CA GLY A 144 -6.45 -8.78 24.81
C GLY A 144 -5.59 -8.67 23.55
N ARG A 145 -5.71 -7.57 22.78
CA ARG A 145 -4.92 -7.30 21.55
C ARG A 145 -3.67 -6.47 21.85
N SER A 146 -2.98 -6.74 22.96
CA SER A 146 -1.81 -5.97 23.39
C SER A 146 -0.65 -6.02 22.40
N GLN A 147 -0.47 -7.14 21.68
CA GLN A 147 0.59 -7.27 20.69
C GLN A 147 0.46 -6.25 19.56
N GLU A 148 -0.73 -5.97 19.10
CA GLU A 148 -0.99 -4.98 18.05
C GLU A 148 -0.62 -3.56 18.48
N VAL A 149 -0.88 -3.22 19.74
CA VAL A 149 -0.46 -1.92 20.31
C VAL A 149 1.06 -1.81 20.34
N ILE A 150 1.75 -2.88 20.74
CA ILE A 150 3.22 -2.93 20.75
C ILE A 150 3.78 -2.80 19.34
N ASP A 151 3.23 -3.53 18.39
CA ASP A 151 3.67 -3.51 16.99
C ASP A 151 3.47 -2.12 16.36
N THR A 152 2.30 -1.49 16.62
CA THR A 152 2.02 -0.12 16.17
C THR A 152 3.04 0.89 16.74
N ILE A 153 3.36 0.78 18.03
CA ILE A 153 4.37 1.67 18.65
C ILE A 153 5.76 1.43 18.02
N ASN A 154 6.17 0.18 17.88
CA ASN A 154 7.48 -0.16 17.33
C ASN A 154 7.66 0.31 15.88
N SER A 155 6.64 0.12 15.06
CA SER A 155 6.65 0.52 13.64
C SER A 155 6.73 2.03 13.46
N ASN A 156 6.19 2.81 14.40
CA ASN A 156 6.07 4.26 14.27
C ASN A 156 7.01 5.05 15.20
N TYR A 157 7.75 4.40 16.08
CA TYR A 157 8.60 5.07 17.07
C TYR A 157 9.60 6.07 16.48
N LYS A 158 10.18 5.77 15.32
CA LYS A 158 11.12 6.67 14.64
C LYS A 158 10.45 7.94 14.13
N HIS A 159 9.23 7.82 13.60
CA HIS A 159 8.47 8.94 13.06
C HIS A 159 7.89 9.85 14.16
N ILE A 160 7.50 9.28 15.30
CA ILE A 160 7.03 10.06 16.45
C ILE A 160 8.13 11.02 16.95
N ARG A 161 9.40 10.63 16.90
CA ARG A 161 10.53 11.49 17.26
C ARG A 161 10.82 12.66 16.31
N GLU A 162 10.34 12.57 15.08
CA GLU A 162 10.53 13.62 14.06
C GLU A 162 9.40 14.69 14.12
N VAL A 163 8.28 14.38 14.78
CA VAL A 163 7.11 15.26 14.90
C VAL A 163 7.09 16.06 16.21
N PHE A 164 7.86 15.65 17.22
CA PHE A 164 8.03 16.30 18.53
C PHE A 164 9.49 16.66 18.78
#